data_4219f757274ce68f0b28878a14c15824
#
_entry.id   4219f757274ce68f0b28878a14c15824
#
_cell.length_a   1.000
_cell.length_b   1.000
_cell.length_c   1.000
_cell.angle_alpha   90.00
_cell.angle_beta   90.00
_cell.angle_gamma   90.00
#
_symmetry.space_group_name_H-M   'P 1'
#
loop_
_entity.id
_entity.type
_entity.pdbx_description
1 polymer ?
#
loop_
_entity_poly.entity_id
_entity_poly.type
_entity_poly.pdbx_seq_one_letter_code
_entity_poly.pdbx_strand_id
1 'polypeptide(L)'
;MSETVTYNEESKEKNITAEVNETRLKALATEINTIKHTTQRLMMQAAIDIGQRLVEVKAAVGHGNWGKWLLENVDYSERTAQNLIRLYEEYGRGQGSLFGEAGNPQLVADLSVSQAVALLGIKDADERAEFIEKNDVAAMTKRELEEAIRERNEAREELAAAREAAENGEE
;
A
#
# COMPACT_ATOMS: atom_id res chain seq x y z
N MET A 1 -2.98 52.91 38.24
CA MET A 1 -1.97 52.39 37.29
C MET A 1 -1.65 50.88 37.43
N SER A 2 -2.37 50.12 38.28
CA SER A 2 -2.09 48.70 38.52
C SER A 2 -2.88 47.70 37.64
N GLU A 3 -4.05 48.09 37.11
CA GLU A 3 -4.91 47.14 36.36
C GLU A 3 -4.44 46.84 34.93
N THR A 4 -3.73 47.76 34.30
CA THR A 4 -3.24 47.57 32.91
C THR A 4 -2.02 46.63 32.83
N VAL A 5 -1.27 46.48 33.90
CA VAL A 5 -0.07 45.60 33.95
C VAL A 5 -0.49 44.14 34.14
N THR A 6 -1.47 43.87 34.99
CA THR A 6 -2.00 42.51 35.25
C THR A 6 -2.71 41.92 34.04
N TYR A 7 -3.46 42.71 33.25
CA TYR A 7 -4.12 42.27 32.03
C TYR A 7 -3.13 41.84 30.94
N ASN A 8 -1.97 42.50 30.89
CA ASN A 8 -0.93 42.14 29.88
C ASN A 8 -0.13 40.90 30.26
N GLU A 9 0.04 40.61 31.54
CA GLU A 9 0.72 39.41 32.03
C GLU A 9 -0.16 38.16 31.86
N GLU A 10 -1.44 38.21 32.22
CA GLU A 10 -2.39 37.11 31.98
C GLU A 10 -2.57 36.77 30.50
N SER A 11 -2.55 37.77 29.62
CA SER A 11 -2.63 37.53 28.16
C SER A 11 -1.36 36.88 27.61
N LYS A 12 -0.20 37.22 28.14
CA LYS A 12 1.08 36.60 27.78
C LYS A 12 1.17 35.15 28.27
N GLU A 13 0.75 34.87 29.51
CA GLU A 13 0.71 33.51 30.05
C GLU A 13 -0.23 32.60 29.25
N LYS A 14 -1.43 33.08 28.87
CA LYS A 14 -2.39 32.36 28.02
C LYS A 14 -1.79 32.07 26.65
N ASN A 15 -1.10 33.01 26.03
CA ASN A 15 -0.44 32.81 24.74
C ASN A 15 0.70 31.79 24.83
N ILE A 16 1.55 31.88 25.85
CA ILE A 16 2.65 30.92 26.07
C ILE A 16 2.07 29.51 26.28
N THR A 17 1.01 29.38 27.08
CA THR A 17 0.37 28.08 27.33
C THR A 17 -0.27 27.49 26.05
N ALA A 18 -0.86 28.35 25.21
CA ALA A 18 -1.44 27.94 23.93
C ALA A 18 -0.35 27.47 22.95
N GLU A 19 0.76 28.19 22.83
CA GLU A 19 1.90 27.81 21.98
C GLU A 19 2.57 26.49 22.43
N VAL A 20 2.75 26.30 23.74
CA VAL A 20 3.29 25.05 24.31
C VAL A 20 2.35 23.89 24.03
N ASN A 21 1.03 24.07 24.17
CA ASN A 21 0.05 23.04 23.86
C ASN A 21 0.05 22.72 22.35
N GLU A 22 0.10 23.70 21.47
CA GLU A 22 0.17 23.50 20.03
C GLU A 22 1.42 22.71 19.62
N THR A 23 2.58 23.07 20.16
CA THR A 23 3.84 22.36 19.92
C THR A 23 3.75 20.90 20.39
N ARG A 24 3.15 20.67 21.56
CA ARG A 24 2.94 19.31 22.08
C ARG A 24 2.00 18.49 21.21
N LEU A 25 0.91 19.08 20.73
CA LEU A 25 -0.04 18.42 19.83
C LEU A 25 0.62 18.05 18.51
N LYS A 26 1.46 18.92 17.93
CA LYS A 26 2.24 18.64 16.73
C LYS A 26 3.25 17.49 16.94
N ALA A 27 3.92 17.47 18.08
CA ALA A 27 4.84 16.38 18.44
C ALA A 27 4.10 15.05 18.54
N LEU A 28 2.97 15.01 19.26
CA LEU A 28 2.13 13.80 19.37
C LEU A 28 1.60 13.33 18.01
N ALA A 29 1.18 14.25 17.15
CA ALA A 29 0.75 13.90 15.79
C ALA A 29 1.90 13.26 14.99
N THR A 30 3.12 13.78 15.11
CA THR A 30 4.32 13.20 14.48
C THR A 30 4.61 11.81 15.01
N GLU A 31 4.55 11.60 16.33
CA GLU A 31 4.74 10.29 16.96
C GLU A 31 3.70 9.28 16.48
N ILE A 32 2.42 9.66 16.48
CA ILE A 32 1.31 8.82 15.98
C ILE A 32 1.55 8.41 14.52
N ASN A 33 1.92 9.37 13.66
CA ASN A 33 2.19 9.09 12.24
C ASN A 33 3.41 8.16 12.08
N THR A 34 4.46 8.36 12.87
CA THR A 34 5.64 7.48 12.85
C THR A 34 5.27 6.05 13.25
N ILE A 35 4.48 5.86 14.31
CA ILE A 35 3.99 4.54 14.74
C ILE A 35 3.16 3.90 13.62
N LYS A 36 2.24 4.66 13.03
CA LYS A 36 1.37 4.21 11.93
C LYS A 36 2.19 3.73 10.74
N HIS A 37 3.13 4.51 10.24
CA HIS A 37 3.98 4.14 9.10
C HIS A 37 4.87 2.93 9.41
N THR A 38 5.48 2.90 10.60
CA THR A 38 6.31 1.74 11.00
C THR A 38 5.48 0.47 11.04
N THR A 39 4.28 0.53 11.61
CA THR A 39 3.35 -0.61 11.67
C THR A 39 2.95 -1.08 10.27
N GLN A 40 2.61 -0.15 9.36
CA GLN A 40 2.26 -0.49 7.98
C GLN A 40 3.39 -1.23 7.27
N ARG A 41 4.64 -0.77 7.40
CA ARG A 41 5.83 -1.42 6.83
C ARG A 41 6.05 -2.82 7.39
N LEU A 42 5.90 -2.99 8.70
CA LEU A 42 6.00 -4.31 9.33
C LEU A 42 4.90 -5.26 8.84
N MET A 43 3.67 -4.79 8.71
CA MET A 43 2.55 -5.59 8.19
C MET A 43 2.76 -5.99 6.73
N MET A 44 3.28 -5.09 5.90
CA MET A 44 3.61 -5.37 4.50
C MET A 44 4.72 -6.44 4.42
N GLN A 45 5.80 -6.28 5.18
CA GLN A 45 6.88 -7.25 5.21
C GLN A 45 6.38 -8.63 5.67
N ALA A 46 5.57 -8.66 6.72
CA ALA A 46 4.97 -9.92 7.20
C ALA A 46 4.08 -10.58 6.12
N ALA A 47 3.30 -9.80 5.37
CA ALA A 47 2.47 -10.32 4.29
C ALA A 47 3.31 -10.95 3.16
N ILE A 48 4.41 -10.30 2.79
CA ILE A 48 5.37 -10.82 1.80
C ILE A 48 6.04 -12.10 2.31
N ASP A 49 6.50 -12.10 3.56
CA ASP A 49 7.16 -13.26 4.18
C ASP A 49 6.22 -14.46 4.31
N ILE A 50 4.97 -14.24 4.65
CA ILE A 50 3.92 -15.28 4.66
C ILE A 50 3.70 -15.80 3.24
N GLY A 51 3.61 -14.92 2.25
CA GLY A 51 3.47 -15.29 0.84
C GLY A 51 4.57 -16.22 0.37
N GLN A 52 5.82 -15.96 0.75
CA GLN A 52 6.97 -16.83 0.47
C GLN A 52 6.76 -18.25 1.03
N ARG A 53 6.39 -18.35 2.32
CA ARG A 53 6.15 -19.67 2.95
C ARG A 53 4.98 -20.39 2.32
N LEU A 54 3.94 -19.65 1.92
CA LEU A 54 2.80 -20.25 1.23
C LEU A 54 3.18 -20.84 -0.13
N VAL A 55 4.13 -20.26 -0.86
CA VAL A 55 4.68 -20.85 -2.10
C VAL A 55 5.35 -22.18 -1.79
N GLU A 56 6.19 -22.25 -0.76
CA GLU A 56 6.89 -23.47 -0.35
C GLU A 56 5.91 -24.58 0.04
N VAL A 57 4.92 -24.25 0.88
CA VAL A 57 3.88 -25.18 1.29
C VAL A 57 3.05 -25.67 0.11
N LYS A 58 2.63 -24.77 -0.78
CA LYS A 58 1.82 -25.13 -1.96
C LYS A 58 2.53 -26.14 -2.85
N ALA A 59 3.85 -26.00 -2.99
CA ALA A 59 4.67 -26.97 -3.71
C ALA A 59 4.77 -28.34 -3.00
N ALA A 60 4.79 -28.33 -1.65
CA ALA A 60 4.95 -29.54 -0.85
C ALA A 60 3.67 -30.37 -0.69
N VAL A 61 2.49 -29.72 -0.51
CA VAL A 61 1.23 -30.45 -0.24
C VAL A 61 0.56 -31.01 -1.50
N GLY A 62 0.94 -30.55 -2.70
CA GLY A 62 0.41 -30.98 -3.97
C GLY A 62 -1.02 -30.52 -4.27
N HIS A 63 -1.45 -30.81 -5.51
CA HIS A 63 -2.79 -30.44 -5.99
C HIS A 63 -3.88 -31.19 -5.20
N GLY A 64 -4.94 -30.47 -4.82
CA GLY A 64 -6.11 -31.03 -4.13
C GLY A 64 -6.06 -30.97 -2.61
N ASN A 65 -4.88 -30.89 -1.99
CA ASN A 65 -4.75 -30.79 -0.53
C ASN A 65 -4.58 -29.36 -0.02
N TRP A 66 -4.35 -28.41 -0.93
CA TRP A 66 -4.02 -27.04 -0.62
C TRP A 66 -5.08 -26.32 0.25
N GLY A 67 -6.33 -26.32 -0.18
CA GLY A 67 -7.41 -25.65 0.55
C GLY A 67 -7.63 -26.25 1.92
N LYS A 68 -7.56 -27.58 2.03
CA LYS A 68 -7.68 -28.28 3.32
C LYS A 68 -6.53 -27.91 4.25
N TRP A 69 -5.31 -27.94 3.75
CA TRP A 69 -4.12 -27.58 4.53
C TRP A 69 -4.21 -26.14 5.08
N LEU A 70 -4.62 -25.18 4.23
CA LEU A 70 -4.79 -23.77 4.63
C LEU A 70 -5.75 -23.62 5.79
N LEU A 71 -6.91 -24.27 5.71
CA LEU A 71 -7.95 -24.19 6.73
C LEU A 71 -7.51 -24.83 8.05
N GLU A 72 -6.83 -25.98 7.99
CA GLU A 72 -6.44 -26.76 9.17
C GLU A 72 -5.22 -26.16 9.89
N ASN A 73 -4.34 -25.44 9.19
CA ASN A 73 -3.04 -25.04 9.76
C ASN A 73 -2.87 -23.53 9.96
N VAL A 74 -3.50 -22.69 9.12
CA VAL A 74 -3.26 -21.23 9.13
C VAL A 74 -4.53 -20.39 9.06
N ASP A 75 -5.69 -21.02 8.97
CA ASP A 75 -7.03 -20.38 8.90
C ASP A 75 -7.14 -19.34 7.78
N TYR A 76 -6.54 -19.61 6.63
CA TYR A 76 -6.64 -18.77 5.44
C TYR A 76 -7.57 -19.36 4.40
N SER A 77 -8.37 -18.49 3.76
CA SER A 77 -9.04 -18.84 2.51
C SER A 77 -8.01 -18.97 1.38
N GLU A 78 -8.33 -19.78 0.37
CA GLU A 78 -7.48 -19.89 -0.84
C GLU A 78 -7.25 -18.53 -1.51
N ARG A 79 -8.26 -17.65 -1.51
CA ARG A 79 -8.15 -16.29 -2.04
C ARG A 79 -7.15 -15.45 -1.26
N THR A 80 -7.20 -15.51 0.08
CA THR A 80 -6.24 -14.80 0.94
C THR A 80 -4.82 -15.28 0.68
N ALA A 81 -4.63 -16.60 0.69
CA ALA A 81 -3.33 -17.21 0.42
C ALA A 81 -2.80 -16.85 -0.97
N GLN A 82 -3.65 -16.89 -2.00
CA GLN A 82 -3.25 -16.51 -3.36
C GLN A 82 -2.84 -15.03 -3.46
N ASN A 83 -3.53 -14.13 -2.77
CA ASN A 83 -3.15 -12.71 -2.73
C ASN A 83 -1.79 -12.50 -2.05
N LEU A 84 -1.51 -13.19 -0.95
CA LEU A 84 -0.22 -13.13 -0.26
C LEU A 84 0.91 -13.71 -1.13
N ILE A 85 0.66 -14.82 -1.82
CA ILE A 85 1.59 -15.38 -2.80
C ILE A 85 1.92 -14.36 -3.89
N ARG A 86 0.91 -13.72 -4.47
CA ARG A 86 1.10 -12.68 -5.50
C ARG A 86 1.89 -11.50 -4.99
N LEU A 87 1.66 -11.05 -3.76
CA LEU A 87 2.46 -9.99 -3.13
C LEU A 87 3.94 -10.38 -3.04
N TYR A 88 4.23 -11.61 -2.61
CA TYR A 88 5.60 -12.11 -2.58
C TYR A 88 6.20 -12.21 -3.99
N GLU A 89 5.45 -12.71 -4.96
CA GLU A 89 5.93 -12.87 -6.35
C GLU A 89 6.26 -11.53 -7.01
N GLU A 90 5.47 -10.49 -6.73
CA GLU A 90 5.65 -9.16 -7.31
C GLU A 90 6.65 -8.29 -6.53
N TYR A 91 6.62 -8.32 -5.22
CA TYR A 91 7.37 -7.38 -4.40
C TYR A 91 8.46 -8.03 -3.54
N GLY A 92 8.43 -9.35 -3.36
CA GLY A 92 9.32 -10.08 -2.47
C GLY A 92 10.50 -10.78 -3.16
N ARG A 93 10.37 -11.21 -4.39
CA ARG A 93 11.40 -12.03 -5.09
C ARG A 93 12.74 -11.32 -5.28
N GLY A 94 12.79 -10.01 -5.21
CA GLY A 94 14.02 -9.23 -5.39
C GLY A 94 14.84 -8.99 -4.13
N GLN A 95 14.36 -9.33 -2.94
CA GLN A 95 15.04 -9.01 -1.67
C GLN A 95 16.37 -9.79 -1.44
N GLY A 96 16.66 -10.80 -2.23
CA GLY A 96 17.88 -11.59 -2.13
C GLY A 96 18.84 -11.47 -3.32
N SER A 97 18.49 -10.72 -4.35
CA SER A 97 19.33 -10.58 -5.55
C SER A 97 20.17 -9.31 -5.49
N LEU A 98 21.48 -9.47 -5.56
CA LEU A 98 22.45 -8.34 -5.68
C LEU A 98 22.26 -7.55 -7.00
N PHE A 99 21.42 -8.07 -7.93
CA PHE A 99 21.13 -7.53 -9.25
C PHE A 99 19.61 -7.47 -9.52
N GLY A 100 18.82 -7.02 -8.50
CA GLY A 100 17.37 -7.12 -8.50
C GLY A 100 16.68 -6.42 -9.67
N GLU A 101 16.10 -7.23 -10.56
CA GLU A 101 15.13 -6.79 -11.58
C GLU A 101 13.68 -7.18 -11.24
N ALA A 102 13.40 -7.70 -10.06
CA ALA A 102 12.04 -8.09 -9.70
C ALA A 102 11.67 -7.62 -8.30
N GLY A 103 10.70 -6.76 -8.24
CA GLY A 103 10.00 -6.36 -7.04
C GLY A 103 10.69 -5.25 -6.23
N ASN A 104 10.12 -4.04 -6.27
CA ASN A 104 10.54 -2.96 -5.39
C ASN A 104 9.58 -2.86 -4.19
N PRO A 105 9.91 -3.50 -3.04
CA PRO A 105 9.07 -3.42 -1.86
C PRO A 105 8.94 -1.99 -1.31
N GLN A 106 9.82 -1.09 -1.70
CA GLN A 106 9.77 0.32 -1.30
C GLN A 106 8.54 1.03 -1.90
N LEU A 107 8.10 0.64 -3.10
CA LEU A 107 6.91 1.20 -3.76
C LEU A 107 5.63 0.99 -2.94
N VAL A 108 5.56 -0.08 -2.18
CA VAL A 108 4.36 -0.45 -1.41
C VAL A 108 4.56 -0.34 0.09
N ALA A 109 5.74 0.09 0.55
CA ALA A 109 6.10 0.09 1.98
C ALA A 109 5.15 0.94 2.85
N ASP A 110 4.63 2.02 2.30
CA ASP A 110 3.71 2.93 3.00
C ASP A 110 2.23 2.66 2.69
N LEU A 111 1.95 1.59 1.92
CA LEU A 111 0.60 1.16 1.58
C LEU A 111 0.09 0.09 2.55
N SER A 112 -1.22 0.01 2.73
CA SER A 112 -1.82 -1.16 3.38
C SER A 112 -1.70 -2.39 2.48
N VAL A 113 -1.68 -3.58 3.08
CA VAL A 113 -1.67 -4.86 2.35
C VAL A 113 -2.82 -4.93 1.33
N SER A 114 -4.00 -4.41 1.69
CA SER A 114 -5.16 -4.40 0.80
C SER A 114 -5.01 -3.46 -0.41
N GLN A 115 -4.35 -2.32 -0.25
CA GLN A 115 -4.01 -1.43 -1.37
C GLN A 115 -2.96 -2.07 -2.28
N ALA A 116 -1.91 -2.66 -1.72
CA ALA A 116 -0.90 -3.37 -2.50
C ALA A 116 -1.49 -4.54 -3.31
N VAL A 117 -2.44 -5.30 -2.72
CA VAL A 117 -3.18 -6.35 -3.45
C VAL A 117 -4.05 -5.75 -4.56
N ALA A 118 -4.71 -4.62 -4.34
CA ALA A 118 -5.51 -3.95 -5.37
C ALA A 118 -4.64 -3.50 -6.56
N LEU A 119 -3.44 -2.97 -6.31
CA LEU A 119 -2.48 -2.57 -7.34
C LEU A 119 -2.05 -3.71 -8.26
N LEU A 120 -2.13 -4.97 -7.82
CA LEU A 120 -1.90 -6.14 -8.67
C LEU A 120 -2.96 -6.31 -9.78
N GLY A 121 -4.01 -5.49 -9.78
CA GLY A 121 -4.94 -5.33 -10.91
C GLY A 121 -4.33 -4.63 -12.12
N ILE A 122 -3.22 -3.91 -11.95
CA ILE A 122 -2.36 -3.42 -13.03
C ILE A 122 -1.30 -4.50 -13.27
N LYS A 123 -1.40 -5.20 -14.39
CA LYS A 123 -0.56 -6.39 -14.68
C LYS A 123 0.90 -6.05 -14.93
N ASP A 124 1.14 -4.98 -15.66
CA ASP A 124 2.48 -4.50 -15.98
C ASP A 124 3.12 -3.80 -14.78
N ALA A 125 4.37 -4.15 -14.45
CA ALA A 125 5.05 -3.65 -13.27
C ALA A 125 5.47 -2.18 -13.42
N ASP A 126 5.90 -1.76 -14.61
CA ASP A 126 6.34 -0.40 -14.89
C ASP A 126 5.13 0.55 -14.87
N GLU A 127 4.03 0.13 -15.48
CA GLU A 127 2.77 0.89 -15.45
C GLU A 127 2.18 0.99 -14.03
N ARG A 128 2.38 -0.03 -13.22
CA ARG A 128 1.97 -0.01 -11.81
C ARG A 128 2.81 0.98 -11.02
N ALA A 129 4.12 1.02 -11.26
CA ALA A 129 5.01 2.00 -10.66
C ALA A 129 4.63 3.43 -11.07
N GLU A 130 4.42 3.66 -12.36
CA GLU A 130 3.95 4.94 -12.91
C GLU A 130 2.61 5.38 -12.30
N PHE A 131 1.68 4.44 -12.13
CA PHE A 131 0.39 4.74 -11.50
C PHE A 131 0.54 5.18 -10.05
N ILE A 132 1.42 4.52 -9.28
CA ILE A 132 1.72 4.88 -7.88
C ILE A 132 2.36 6.27 -7.82
N GLU A 133 3.27 6.61 -8.72
CA GLU A 133 3.93 7.92 -8.76
C GLU A 133 2.98 9.06 -9.13
N LYS A 134 2.02 8.80 -10.03
CA LYS A 134 1.07 9.80 -10.51
C LYS A 134 -0.13 10.03 -9.58
N ASN A 135 -0.39 9.11 -8.68
CA ASN A 135 -1.55 9.14 -7.81
C ASN A 135 -1.14 9.04 -6.33
N ASP A 136 -1.81 9.77 -5.46
CA ASP A 136 -1.61 9.65 -4.01
C ASP A 136 -2.32 8.39 -3.47
N VAL A 137 -1.80 7.22 -3.86
CA VAL A 137 -2.38 5.90 -3.54
C VAL A 137 -2.49 5.70 -2.03
N ALA A 138 -1.56 6.26 -1.25
CA ALA A 138 -1.56 6.12 0.20
C ALA A 138 -2.75 6.83 0.86
N ALA A 139 -3.28 7.89 0.25
CA ALA A 139 -4.46 8.61 0.72
C ALA A 139 -5.78 7.97 0.27
N MET A 140 -5.76 7.09 -0.74
CA MET A 140 -6.96 6.44 -1.24
C MET A 140 -7.44 5.34 -0.30
N THR A 141 -8.76 5.20 -0.17
CA THR A 141 -9.34 3.97 0.36
C THR A 141 -9.15 2.82 -0.65
N LYS A 142 -9.22 1.57 -0.18
CA LYS A 142 -9.16 0.41 -1.08
C LYS A 142 -10.18 0.50 -2.21
N ARG A 143 -11.41 0.97 -1.93
CA ARG A 143 -12.49 1.07 -2.91
C ARG A 143 -12.18 2.12 -3.98
N GLU A 144 -11.71 3.30 -3.59
CA GLU A 144 -11.31 4.36 -4.53
C GLU A 144 -10.16 3.90 -5.42
N LEU A 145 -9.20 3.19 -4.85
CA LEU A 145 -8.09 2.63 -5.61
C LEU A 145 -8.54 1.56 -6.60
N GLU A 146 -9.42 0.63 -6.20
CA GLU A 146 -9.97 -0.39 -7.10
C GLU A 146 -10.77 0.24 -8.25
N GLU A 147 -11.49 1.33 -7.99
CA GLU A 147 -12.24 2.09 -9.00
C GLU A 147 -11.30 2.79 -9.98
N ALA A 148 -10.30 3.50 -9.50
CA ALA A 148 -9.31 4.17 -10.33
C ALA A 148 -8.52 3.19 -11.23
N ILE A 149 -8.17 2.01 -10.69
CA ILE A 149 -7.51 0.95 -11.46
C ILE A 149 -8.44 0.41 -12.55
N ARG A 150 -9.72 0.21 -12.25
CA ARG A 150 -10.71 -0.26 -13.22
C ARG A 150 -10.87 0.75 -14.37
N GLU A 151 -11.12 2.02 -14.06
CA GLU A 151 -11.26 3.09 -15.06
C GLU A 151 -10.02 3.20 -15.95
N ARG A 152 -8.83 3.12 -15.36
CA ARG A 152 -7.59 3.10 -16.11
C ARG A 152 -7.50 1.91 -17.07
N ASN A 153 -7.85 0.71 -16.61
CA ASN A 153 -7.78 -0.49 -17.44
C ASN A 153 -8.80 -0.43 -18.58
N GLU A 154 -10.04 0.01 -18.33
CA GLU A 154 -11.09 0.22 -19.32
C GLU A 154 -10.62 1.23 -20.39
N ALA A 155 -10.09 2.38 -19.99
CA ALA A 155 -9.58 3.39 -20.93
C ALA A 155 -8.42 2.86 -21.80
N ARG A 156 -7.58 1.99 -21.26
CA ARG A 156 -6.49 1.34 -22.03
C ARG A 156 -7.01 0.33 -23.05
N GLU A 157 -7.99 -0.45 -22.65
CA GLU A 157 -8.63 -1.42 -23.57
C GLU A 157 -9.32 -0.69 -24.73
N GLU A 158 -10.03 0.39 -24.44
CA GLU A 158 -10.65 1.24 -25.46
C GLU A 158 -9.61 1.85 -26.42
N LEU A 159 -8.50 2.36 -25.86
CA LEU A 159 -7.41 2.93 -26.67
C LEU A 159 -6.75 1.87 -27.55
N ALA A 160 -6.54 0.67 -27.02
CA ALA A 160 -5.96 -0.44 -27.77
C ALA A 160 -6.88 -0.85 -28.93
N ALA A 161 -8.18 -0.99 -28.67
CA ALA A 161 -9.18 -1.33 -29.68
C ALA A 161 -9.28 -0.25 -30.76
N ALA A 162 -9.24 1.04 -30.38
CA ALA A 162 -9.26 2.15 -31.33
C ALA A 162 -8.02 2.17 -32.24
N ARG A 163 -6.83 1.84 -31.70
CA ARG A 163 -5.60 1.73 -32.49
C ARG A 163 -5.66 0.59 -33.49
N GLU A 164 -6.09 -0.58 -33.03
CA GLU A 164 -6.26 -1.76 -33.91
C GLU A 164 -7.27 -1.49 -35.03
N ALA A 165 -8.38 -0.80 -34.74
CA ALA A 165 -9.36 -0.42 -35.74
C ALA A 165 -8.81 0.58 -36.77
N ALA A 166 -7.95 1.53 -36.35
CA ALA A 166 -7.31 2.48 -37.23
C ALA A 166 -6.30 1.80 -38.15
N GLU A 167 -5.48 0.87 -37.66
CA GLU A 167 -4.52 0.12 -38.45
C GLU A 167 -5.20 -0.80 -39.49
N ASN A 168 -6.32 -1.43 -39.11
CA ASN A 168 -7.07 -2.32 -40.01
C ASN A 168 -7.96 -1.54 -41.02
N GLY A 169 -8.17 -0.24 -40.81
CA GLY A 169 -8.98 0.61 -41.72
C GLY A 169 -8.16 1.33 -42.80
N GLU A 170 -6.83 1.24 -42.77
CA GLU A 170 -5.91 1.82 -43.77
C GLU A 170 -5.48 0.82 -44.86
N GLU A 171 -5.98 -0.42 -44.86
CA GLU A 171 -5.84 -1.41 -45.93
C GLU A 171 -7.06 -1.39 -46.87
#